data_d4b02633cfeb3cded4a46d2e2add0aa3
#
_entry.id   d4b02633cfeb3cded4a46d2e2add0aa3
#
_cell.length_a   1.000
_cell.length_b   1.000
_cell.length_c   1.000
_cell.angle_alpha   90.00
_cell.angle_beta   90.00
_cell.angle_gamma   90.00
#
_symmetry.space_group_name_H-M   'P 1'
#
loop_
_entity.id
_entity.type
_entity.pdbx_description
1 polymer ?
#
loop_
_entity_poly.entity_id
_entity_poly.type
_entity_poly.pdbx_seq_one_letter_code
_entity_poly.pdbx_strand_id
1 'polypeptide(L)'
;MNSFKIIFIVTLALLFDNRSGLAERPNIIIILTDDMGFSDLGCFGGEIETPNLDSLSANGLRFTEFYNTARCWPTRATMLSGRYSDKLTSSQVIIPQLLKESGYQTGMVGKWHLGMNPKKDGPMQKGFDDFYGTMTGAGSFWDPYTLTRNTEPIEPDAEDYYYTDKIGQEAVRQIESFGKSKKPFFQYVAFTAAHWPMHAPERSIQKYMKMYEGGWEKLRNDRYQKMIQMGVIDEKKWPLPERESWVNDWETIDHKPWRIRNQAIYAAMVDHMDQAVGNIVTALKKTNQFKNTLIVYFHDNGACPEHLSGNGWNTANNILEKAKKNGKKVAVGDKFDVLMGGPLTYGSVGHNWANAQNTPMRRYKSNVHNGGACTPAIMHWPNGLKTNPGSISDQRGHVIDMMATCIDLAGSIYPQEFSGNKIVAHESMSLVPILRGERVDRDHAYLFNHSGTHAVVKGDYKIVREGKRPWSLYNLAKNRTETINLAAEQEDVVSQLEKIWNNRWGDRKR
;
A
#
# COMPACT_ATOMS: atom_id res chain seq x y z
N MET A 1 -19.89 30.40 -83.12
CA MET A 1 -18.58 30.10 -82.50
C MET A 1 -18.69 30.43 -81.00
N ASN A 2 -19.07 29.42 -80.25
CA ASN A 2 -19.28 29.57 -78.80
C ASN A 2 -18.05 29.04 -78.04
N SER A 3 -17.35 29.98 -77.33
CA SER A 3 -16.20 29.61 -76.49
C SER A 3 -16.71 29.25 -75.10
N PHE A 4 -16.61 27.98 -74.71
CA PHE A 4 -16.83 27.51 -73.38
C PHE A 4 -15.59 27.81 -72.50
N LYS A 5 -15.73 28.64 -71.48
CA LYS A 5 -14.73 28.83 -70.40
C LYS A 5 -14.97 27.76 -69.35
N ILE A 6 -14.03 26.82 -69.22
CA ILE A 6 -14.02 25.86 -68.13
C ILE A 6 -13.40 26.55 -66.88
N ILE A 7 -14.21 26.73 -65.85
CA ILE A 7 -13.75 27.20 -64.54
C ILE A 7 -13.31 25.99 -63.71
N PHE A 8 -11.99 25.90 -63.45
CA PHE A 8 -11.45 24.90 -62.51
C PHE A 8 -11.68 25.44 -61.10
N ILE A 9 -12.60 24.80 -60.32
CA ILE A 9 -12.75 25.04 -58.88
C ILE A 9 -11.74 24.12 -58.21
N VAL A 10 -10.62 24.71 -57.72
CA VAL A 10 -9.68 24.03 -56.83
C VAL A 10 -10.28 24.05 -55.41
N THR A 11 -10.87 22.92 -55.03
CA THR A 11 -11.34 22.74 -53.63
C THR A 11 -10.13 22.49 -52.76
N LEU A 12 -9.67 23.51 -52.04
CA LEU A 12 -8.63 23.41 -51.03
C LEU A 12 -9.24 22.68 -49.82
N ALA A 13 -9.02 21.37 -49.70
CA ALA A 13 -9.36 20.58 -48.54
C ALA A 13 -8.42 21.00 -47.40
N LEU A 14 -8.84 21.94 -46.59
CA LEU A 14 -8.23 22.20 -45.28
C LEU A 14 -8.47 20.98 -44.41
N LEU A 15 -7.48 20.09 -44.37
CA LEU A 15 -7.36 19.07 -43.35
C LEU A 15 -7.15 19.82 -42.01
N PHE A 16 -8.22 20.10 -41.34
CA PHE A 16 -8.17 20.43 -39.93
C PHE A 16 -7.61 19.19 -39.23
N ASP A 17 -6.30 19.22 -38.93
CA ASP A 17 -5.68 18.30 -38.01
C ASP A 17 -6.29 18.56 -36.60
N ASN A 18 -7.44 17.97 -36.36
CA ASN A 18 -8.16 18.06 -35.09
C ASN A 18 -7.45 17.17 -34.07
N ARG A 19 -6.13 17.37 -33.92
CA ARG A 19 -5.40 17.01 -32.72
C ARG A 19 -5.68 18.06 -31.65
N SER A 20 -6.96 18.24 -31.29
CA SER A 20 -7.32 18.77 -29.98
C SER A 20 -6.59 17.87 -28.97
N GLY A 21 -5.58 18.44 -28.31
CA GLY A 21 -4.62 17.75 -27.49
C GLY A 21 -5.28 16.76 -26.52
N LEU A 22 -5.27 15.50 -26.90
CA LEU A 22 -5.38 14.43 -25.93
C LEU A 22 -4.19 14.64 -24.99
N ALA A 23 -4.49 15.08 -23.77
CA ALA A 23 -3.47 15.22 -22.74
C ALA A 23 -2.66 13.91 -22.74
N GLU A 24 -1.33 14.04 -22.83
CA GLU A 24 -0.45 12.88 -22.88
C GLU A 24 -0.77 11.96 -21.69
N ARG A 25 -1.12 10.70 -21.97
CA ARG A 25 -1.49 9.72 -20.93
C ARG A 25 -0.34 9.62 -19.94
N PRO A 26 -0.61 9.77 -18.62
CA PRO A 26 0.45 9.79 -17.62
C PRO A 26 1.08 8.41 -17.43
N ASN A 27 2.34 8.38 -17.01
CA ASN A 27 2.89 7.23 -16.34
C ASN A 27 2.21 7.06 -14.98
N ILE A 28 2.14 5.82 -14.50
CA ILE A 28 1.50 5.49 -13.23
C ILE A 28 2.48 4.64 -12.42
N ILE A 29 2.83 5.11 -11.22
CA ILE A 29 3.61 4.35 -10.25
C ILE A 29 2.77 4.14 -9.00
N ILE A 30 2.56 2.87 -8.61
CA ILE A 30 1.97 2.52 -7.32
C ILE A 30 3.09 2.01 -6.42
N ILE A 31 3.33 2.71 -5.32
CA ILE A 31 4.27 2.33 -4.27
C ILE A 31 3.46 1.79 -3.09
N LEU A 32 3.65 0.52 -2.80
CA LEU A 32 2.99 -0.18 -1.71
C LEU A 32 4.02 -0.65 -0.70
N THR A 33 3.82 -0.30 0.56
CA THR A 33 4.65 -0.78 1.68
C THR A 33 3.90 -1.79 2.53
N ASP A 34 4.62 -2.56 3.30
CA ASP A 34 4.13 -3.73 4.02
C ASP A 34 4.27 -3.51 5.53
N ASP A 35 3.17 -3.74 6.28
CA ASP A 35 3.14 -3.72 7.74
C ASP A 35 3.49 -2.37 8.41
N MET A 36 3.28 -1.25 7.72
CA MET A 36 3.53 0.07 8.29
C MET A 36 2.31 0.65 9.01
N GLY A 37 2.57 1.36 10.11
CA GLY A 37 1.55 2.04 10.90
C GLY A 37 1.10 3.37 10.29
N PHE A 38 -0.08 3.84 10.68
CA PHE A 38 -0.71 5.05 10.14
C PHE A 38 0.15 6.31 10.29
N SER A 39 0.90 6.43 11.39
CA SER A 39 1.67 7.63 11.71
C SER A 39 3.19 7.46 11.54
N ASP A 40 3.67 6.48 10.76
CA ASP A 40 5.11 6.25 10.65
C ASP A 40 5.86 7.28 9.79
N LEU A 41 5.17 7.88 8.81
CA LEU A 41 5.77 8.89 7.93
C LEU A 41 5.85 10.27 8.60
N GLY A 42 6.90 11.04 8.31
CA GLY A 42 7.08 12.41 8.82
C GLY A 42 5.88 13.31 8.50
N CYS A 43 5.35 13.26 7.27
CA CYS A 43 4.18 14.02 6.83
C CYS A 43 2.84 13.57 7.47
N PHE A 44 2.82 12.46 8.22
CA PHE A 44 1.71 11.99 9.03
C PHE A 44 2.05 11.96 10.53
N GLY A 45 3.06 12.70 10.97
CA GLY A 45 3.40 12.89 12.38
C GLY A 45 4.49 11.98 12.93
N GLY A 46 5.05 11.08 12.13
CA GLY A 46 6.14 10.20 12.50
C GLY A 46 7.45 10.93 12.79
N GLU A 47 8.31 10.27 13.54
CA GLU A 47 9.67 10.72 13.86
C GLU A 47 10.70 10.14 12.91
N ILE A 48 10.33 9.09 12.17
CA ILE A 48 11.22 8.44 11.20
C ILE A 48 11.50 9.41 10.05
N GLU A 49 12.74 9.51 9.65
CA GLU A 49 13.13 10.37 8.53
C GLU A 49 12.61 9.82 7.20
N THR A 50 11.61 10.51 6.64
CA THR A 50 11.01 10.17 5.34
C THR A 50 10.97 11.37 4.39
N PRO A 51 12.12 12.06 4.15
CA PRO A 51 12.14 13.33 3.45
C PRO A 51 11.65 13.25 2.00
N ASN A 52 11.77 12.10 1.34
CA ASN A 52 11.34 11.93 -0.04
C ASN A 52 9.82 11.79 -0.14
N LEU A 53 9.20 10.97 0.70
CA LEU A 53 7.74 10.88 0.82
C LEU A 53 7.13 12.17 1.36
N ASP A 54 7.78 12.83 2.31
CA ASP A 54 7.36 14.13 2.84
C ASP A 54 7.36 15.21 1.74
N SER A 55 8.36 15.18 0.85
CA SER A 55 8.42 16.08 -0.32
C SER A 55 7.31 15.78 -1.34
N LEU A 56 7.03 14.51 -1.62
CA LEU A 56 5.89 14.12 -2.47
C LEU A 56 4.56 14.57 -1.86
N SER A 57 4.43 14.41 -0.54
CA SER A 57 3.26 14.86 0.23
C SER A 57 3.06 16.37 0.18
N ALA A 58 4.13 17.15 0.40
CA ALA A 58 4.08 18.61 0.39
C ALA A 58 3.69 19.20 -0.98
N ASN A 59 3.94 18.45 -2.06
CA ASN A 59 3.59 18.84 -3.44
C ASN A 59 2.46 18.00 -4.04
N GLY A 60 1.79 17.21 -3.23
CA GLY A 60 0.74 16.28 -3.62
C GLY A 60 -0.56 16.47 -2.84
N LEU A 61 -1.40 15.46 -2.89
CA LEU A 61 -2.63 15.33 -2.11
C LEU A 61 -2.46 14.18 -1.12
N ARG A 62 -2.74 14.45 0.17
CA ARG A 62 -2.77 13.44 1.23
C ARG A 62 -4.18 12.94 1.47
N PHE A 63 -4.31 11.67 1.83
CA PHE A 63 -5.55 11.09 2.33
C PHE A 63 -5.32 10.56 3.74
N THR A 64 -6.20 10.94 4.66
CA THR A 64 -6.31 10.36 6.00
C THR A 64 -7.42 9.33 6.10
N GLU A 65 -8.22 9.18 5.04
CA GLU A 65 -9.32 8.22 4.89
C GLU A 65 -9.12 7.35 3.64
N PHE A 66 -7.99 6.67 3.56
CA PHE A 66 -7.73 5.70 2.50
C PHE A 66 -7.76 4.29 3.07
N TYR A 67 -8.53 3.40 2.45
CA TYR A 67 -8.76 2.06 3.00
C TYR A 67 -8.03 0.99 2.19
N ASN A 68 -7.59 -0.05 2.92
CA ASN A 68 -7.09 -1.31 2.39
C ASN A 68 -8.00 -2.46 2.88
N THR A 69 -7.59 -3.72 2.78
CA THR A 69 -8.38 -4.88 3.25
C THR A 69 -7.85 -5.48 4.54
N ALA A 70 -7.10 -4.73 5.33
CA ALA A 70 -6.48 -5.10 6.61
C ALA A 70 -5.46 -6.26 6.54
N ARG A 71 -5.10 -6.76 5.35
CA ARG A 71 -4.10 -7.83 5.18
C ARG A 71 -3.43 -7.73 3.81
N CYS A 72 -2.14 -8.13 3.77
CA CYS A 72 -1.26 -7.92 2.62
C CYS A 72 -1.76 -8.56 1.31
N TRP A 73 -1.98 -9.89 1.24
CA TRP A 73 -2.38 -10.52 -0.03
C TRP A 73 -3.80 -10.12 -0.49
N PRO A 74 -4.83 -9.99 0.38
CA PRO A 74 -6.14 -9.52 -0.08
C PRO A 74 -6.09 -8.06 -0.58
N THR A 75 -5.30 -7.20 0.06
CA THR A 75 -5.10 -5.82 -0.41
C THR A 75 -4.49 -5.79 -1.81
N ARG A 76 -3.44 -6.60 -2.05
CA ARG A 76 -2.78 -6.70 -3.36
C ARG A 76 -3.72 -7.25 -4.43
N ALA A 77 -4.49 -8.30 -4.13
CA ALA A 77 -5.49 -8.86 -5.03
C ALA A 77 -6.61 -7.86 -5.35
N THR A 78 -7.14 -7.20 -4.32
CA THR A 78 -8.21 -6.19 -4.44
C THR A 78 -7.75 -4.98 -5.25
N MET A 79 -6.57 -4.44 -4.97
CA MET A 79 -5.98 -3.33 -5.70
C MET A 79 -5.81 -3.65 -7.19
N LEU A 80 -5.17 -4.77 -7.49
CA LEU A 80 -4.85 -5.13 -8.87
C LEU A 80 -6.09 -5.50 -9.70
N SER A 81 -7.12 -6.11 -9.09
CA SER A 81 -8.31 -6.57 -9.80
C SER A 81 -9.50 -5.60 -9.78
N GLY A 82 -9.48 -4.59 -8.92
CA GLY A 82 -10.64 -3.73 -8.70
C GLY A 82 -11.84 -4.45 -8.08
N ARG A 83 -11.62 -5.56 -7.35
CA ARG A 83 -12.66 -6.37 -6.72
C ARG A 83 -12.26 -6.78 -5.32
N TYR A 84 -13.24 -6.87 -4.41
CA TYR A 84 -12.99 -7.46 -3.09
C TYR A 84 -12.68 -8.95 -3.25
N SER A 85 -11.41 -9.29 -3.23
CA SER A 85 -10.92 -10.64 -3.47
C SER A 85 -9.65 -10.92 -2.66
N ASP A 86 -9.50 -12.16 -2.22
CA ASP A 86 -8.30 -12.65 -1.55
C ASP A 86 -7.34 -13.38 -2.51
N LYS A 87 -7.72 -13.53 -3.77
CA LYS A 87 -6.93 -14.19 -4.82
C LYS A 87 -7.29 -13.69 -6.21
N LEU A 88 -6.38 -13.86 -7.15
CA LEU A 88 -6.63 -13.61 -8.56
C LEU A 88 -7.22 -14.87 -9.24
N THR A 89 -8.26 -14.68 -10.05
CA THR A 89 -8.96 -15.74 -10.78
C THR A 89 -8.98 -15.45 -12.29
N SER A 90 -9.30 -16.45 -13.11
CA SER A 90 -9.43 -16.28 -14.56
C SER A 90 -10.61 -15.40 -14.98
N SER A 91 -11.58 -15.18 -14.10
CA SER A 91 -12.70 -14.26 -14.33
C SER A 91 -12.40 -12.80 -13.98
N GLN A 92 -11.15 -12.46 -13.71
CA GLN A 92 -10.68 -11.10 -13.41
C GLN A 92 -9.58 -10.71 -14.39
N VAL A 93 -9.64 -9.50 -14.89
CA VAL A 93 -8.50 -8.83 -15.51
C VAL A 93 -7.86 -7.92 -14.47
N ILE A 94 -6.55 -7.80 -14.46
CA ILE A 94 -5.83 -6.95 -13.51
C ILE A 94 -5.17 -5.76 -14.20
N ILE A 95 -4.84 -4.73 -13.42
CA ILE A 95 -4.30 -3.45 -13.92
C ILE A 95 -3.21 -3.63 -14.99
N PRO A 96 -2.11 -4.40 -14.78
CA PRO A 96 -1.06 -4.49 -15.79
C PRO A 96 -1.53 -5.15 -17.10
N GLN A 97 -2.44 -6.14 -17.04
CA GLN A 97 -3.02 -6.75 -18.26
C GLN A 97 -3.80 -5.70 -19.06
N LEU A 98 -4.68 -4.95 -18.39
CA LEU A 98 -5.51 -3.92 -19.02
C LEU A 98 -4.66 -2.79 -19.62
N LEU A 99 -3.67 -2.30 -18.86
CA LEU A 99 -2.81 -1.21 -19.32
C LEU A 99 -1.89 -1.63 -20.47
N LYS A 100 -1.44 -2.88 -20.49
CA LYS A 100 -0.66 -3.44 -21.58
C LYS A 100 -1.46 -3.44 -22.88
N GLU A 101 -2.74 -3.88 -22.88
CA GLU A 101 -3.65 -3.77 -24.02
C GLU A 101 -3.84 -2.31 -24.48
N SER A 102 -3.74 -1.37 -23.56
CA SER A 102 -3.82 0.06 -23.84
C SER A 102 -2.47 0.68 -24.26
N GLY A 103 -1.43 -0.14 -24.48
CA GLY A 103 -0.14 0.28 -24.99
C GLY A 103 0.86 0.79 -23.95
N TYR A 104 0.62 0.58 -22.66
CA TYR A 104 1.60 0.84 -21.60
C TYR A 104 2.68 -0.23 -21.59
N GLN A 105 3.89 0.15 -21.19
CA GLN A 105 4.92 -0.76 -20.69
C GLN A 105 4.63 -1.06 -19.24
N THR A 106 4.89 -2.28 -18.76
CA THR A 106 4.50 -2.68 -17.41
C THR A 106 5.65 -3.31 -16.66
N GLY A 107 5.96 -2.79 -15.47
CA GLY A 107 7.02 -3.30 -14.61
C GLY A 107 6.56 -3.54 -13.18
N MET A 108 7.20 -4.51 -12.53
CA MET A 108 6.99 -4.77 -11.12
C MET A 108 8.31 -5.04 -10.42
N VAL A 109 8.47 -4.48 -9.22
CA VAL A 109 9.57 -4.79 -8.32
C VAL A 109 9.06 -5.08 -6.92
N GLY A 110 9.69 -6.04 -6.23
CA GLY A 110 9.40 -6.37 -4.83
C GLY A 110 8.44 -7.55 -4.64
N LYS A 111 7.61 -7.47 -3.61
CA LYS A 111 6.76 -8.56 -3.12
C LYS A 111 5.53 -8.80 -4.00
N TRP A 112 5.42 -10.03 -4.57
CA TRP A 112 4.23 -10.46 -5.30
C TRP A 112 3.08 -10.95 -4.38
N HIS A 113 3.30 -12.05 -3.68
CA HIS A 113 2.38 -12.63 -2.68
C HIS A 113 0.98 -13.01 -3.21
N LEU A 114 0.82 -13.24 -4.52
CA LEU A 114 -0.43 -13.66 -5.17
C LEU A 114 -0.29 -14.95 -5.98
N GLY A 115 0.76 -15.70 -5.72
CA GLY A 115 1.09 -16.98 -6.32
C GLY A 115 2.52 -17.37 -5.96
N MET A 116 2.84 -18.66 -6.03
CA MET A 116 4.13 -19.20 -5.62
C MET A 116 4.98 -19.73 -6.78
N ASN A 117 4.37 -19.91 -7.97
CA ASN A 117 5.08 -20.44 -9.12
C ASN A 117 5.29 -19.33 -10.17
N PRO A 118 6.53 -18.84 -10.37
CA PRO A 118 6.81 -17.72 -11.26
C PRO A 118 6.43 -18.02 -12.74
N LYS A 119 6.35 -19.29 -13.13
CA LYS A 119 5.99 -19.72 -14.50
C LYS A 119 4.48 -19.96 -14.70
N LYS A 120 3.67 -19.99 -13.62
CA LYS A 120 2.22 -20.26 -13.70
C LYS A 120 1.36 -19.09 -13.22
N ASP A 121 1.70 -18.52 -12.08
CA ASP A 121 0.90 -17.52 -11.39
C ASP A 121 1.72 -16.27 -10.95
N GLY A 122 2.94 -16.17 -11.50
CA GLY A 122 3.83 -15.04 -11.27
C GLY A 122 3.46 -13.77 -12.06
N PRO A 123 4.14 -12.64 -11.77
CA PRO A 123 3.87 -11.35 -12.40
C PRO A 123 3.91 -11.37 -13.93
N MET A 124 4.85 -12.10 -14.54
CA MET A 124 4.97 -12.21 -16.01
C MET A 124 3.72 -12.81 -16.65
N GLN A 125 3.08 -13.80 -16.01
CA GLN A 125 1.82 -14.41 -16.45
C GLN A 125 0.60 -13.52 -16.18
N LYS A 126 0.81 -12.45 -15.44
CA LYS A 126 -0.22 -11.48 -15.02
C LYS A 126 -0.06 -10.11 -15.71
N GLY A 127 0.66 -10.07 -16.83
CA GLY A 127 0.72 -8.90 -17.73
C GLY A 127 1.86 -7.93 -17.45
N PHE A 128 2.79 -8.22 -16.54
CA PHE A 128 4.01 -7.45 -16.40
C PHE A 128 5.04 -7.87 -17.48
N ASP A 129 5.80 -6.90 -17.99
CA ASP A 129 6.86 -7.09 -18.99
C ASP A 129 8.23 -7.32 -18.34
N ASP A 130 8.41 -6.85 -17.11
CA ASP A 130 9.66 -6.94 -16.37
C ASP A 130 9.35 -7.10 -14.87
N PHE A 131 9.93 -8.11 -14.25
CA PHE A 131 9.75 -8.41 -12.82
C PHE A 131 11.07 -8.69 -12.13
N TYR A 132 11.25 -8.07 -10.97
CA TYR A 132 12.30 -8.40 -10.01
C TYR A 132 11.71 -8.41 -8.60
N GLY A 133 11.77 -9.53 -7.90
CA GLY A 133 11.24 -9.56 -6.54
C GLY A 133 11.04 -10.95 -5.97
N THR A 134 10.21 -11.04 -4.92
CA THR A 134 9.90 -12.28 -4.23
C THR A 134 8.47 -12.75 -4.48
N MET A 135 8.30 -14.06 -4.62
CA MET A 135 6.97 -14.68 -4.74
C MET A 135 6.28 -14.80 -3.38
N THR A 136 7.04 -14.98 -2.30
CA THR A 136 6.55 -15.13 -0.92
C THR A 136 6.12 -13.80 -0.29
N GLY A 137 5.33 -13.92 0.79
CA GLY A 137 4.86 -12.78 1.57
C GLY A 137 5.88 -12.21 2.57
N ALA A 138 6.93 -12.97 2.91
CA ALA A 138 7.96 -12.57 3.85
C ALA A 138 9.27 -13.31 3.53
N GLY A 139 10.38 -12.79 4.01
CA GLY A 139 11.70 -13.38 3.79
C GLY A 139 12.82 -12.51 4.32
N SER A 140 14.04 -13.07 4.39
CA SER A 140 15.22 -12.31 4.75
C SER A 140 15.43 -11.13 3.80
N PHE A 141 15.83 -9.99 4.32
CA PHE A 141 16.23 -8.83 3.51
C PHE A 141 17.68 -8.95 2.99
N TRP A 142 18.44 -9.87 3.56
CA TRP A 142 19.82 -10.16 3.14
C TRP A 142 19.91 -11.35 2.17
N ASP A 143 18.97 -12.28 2.26
CA ASP A 143 18.92 -13.50 1.47
C ASP A 143 17.46 -13.92 1.22
N PRO A 144 16.73 -13.22 0.33
CA PRO A 144 15.31 -13.47 0.09
C PRO A 144 15.06 -14.89 -0.47
N TYR A 145 14.15 -15.64 0.15
CA TYR A 145 13.92 -17.06 -0.14
C TYR A 145 13.47 -17.37 -1.57
N THR A 146 12.61 -16.53 -2.15
CA THR A 146 12.04 -16.74 -3.49
C THR A 146 12.39 -15.62 -4.44
N LEU A 147 13.63 -15.11 -4.34
CA LEU A 147 14.08 -14.06 -5.23
C LEU A 147 14.02 -14.53 -6.69
N THR A 148 13.39 -13.74 -7.53
CA THR A 148 13.05 -14.11 -8.90
C THR A 148 13.26 -12.91 -9.83
N ARG A 149 13.85 -13.15 -10.99
CA ARG A 149 13.86 -12.22 -12.13
C ARG A 149 13.00 -12.79 -13.25
N ASN A 150 11.93 -12.08 -13.59
CA ASN A 150 10.93 -12.54 -14.55
C ASN A 150 10.31 -13.88 -14.13
N THR A 151 10.76 -14.98 -14.71
CA THR A 151 10.30 -16.35 -14.39
C THR A 151 11.36 -17.21 -13.72
N GLU A 152 12.60 -16.73 -13.63
CA GLU A 152 13.72 -17.54 -13.19
C GLU A 152 14.12 -17.18 -11.75
N PRO A 153 14.22 -18.18 -10.85
CA PRO A 153 14.79 -17.98 -9.53
C PRO A 153 16.25 -17.52 -9.64
N ILE A 154 16.62 -16.57 -8.80
CA ILE A 154 17.99 -16.02 -8.72
C ILE A 154 18.44 -15.93 -7.26
N GLU A 155 19.74 -15.73 -7.07
CA GLU A 155 20.36 -15.48 -5.77
C GLU A 155 20.76 -14.00 -5.67
N PRO A 156 20.97 -13.46 -4.45
CA PRO A 156 21.58 -12.14 -4.24
C PRO A 156 22.90 -12.01 -4.99
N ASP A 157 23.12 -10.84 -5.60
CA ASP A 157 24.23 -10.55 -6.53
C ASP A 157 25.39 -9.79 -5.92
N ALA A 158 25.39 -9.52 -4.60
CA ALA A 158 26.42 -8.80 -3.87
C ALA A 158 26.53 -9.25 -2.42
N GLU A 159 27.71 -9.11 -1.79
CA GLU A 159 27.93 -9.42 -0.37
C GLU A 159 27.15 -8.46 0.57
N ASP A 160 27.04 -7.20 0.18
CA ASP A 160 26.31 -6.14 0.88
C ASP A 160 24.84 -6.02 0.43
N TYR A 161 24.32 -7.08 -0.19
CA TYR A 161 22.95 -7.12 -0.68
C TYR A 161 21.95 -6.78 0.43
N TYR A 162 21.08 -5.79 0.18
CA TYR A 162 19.95 -5.44 1.02
C TYR A 162 18.70 -5.26 0.16
N TYR A 163 17.68 -6.09 0.39
CA TYR A 163 16.55 -6.23 -0.53
C TYR A 163 15.77 -4.94 -0.75
N THR A 164 15.58 -4.11 0.29
CA THR A 164 14.89 -2.81 0.15
C THR A 164 15.61 -1.89 -0.82
N ASP A 165 16.94 -1.78 -0.70
CA ASP A 165 17.75 -0.94 -1.59
C ASP A 165 17.73 -1.50 -3.01
N LYS A 166 17.76 -2.83 -3.15
CA LYS A 166 17.72 -3.48 -4.46
C LYS A 166 16.39 -3.30 -5.17
N ILE A 167 15.26 -3.31 -4.45
CA ILE A 167 13.95 -2.95 -5.01
C ILE A 167 14.01 -1.55 -5.62
N GLY A 168 14.58 -0.57 -4.91
CA GLY A 168 14.76 0.79 -5.42
C GLY A 168 15.64 0.85 -6.66
N GLN A 169 16.79 0.16 -6.67
CA GLN A 169 17.69 0.08 -7.82
C GLN A 169 17.05 -0.53 -9.05
N GLU A 170 16.30 -1.61 -8.88
CA GLU A 170 15.59 -2.27 -9.97
C GLU A 170 14.39 -1.44 -10.48
N ALA A 171 13.71 -0.69 -9.60
CA ALA A 171 12.70 0.29 -10.01
C ALA A 171 13.31 1.39 -10.90
N VAL A 172 14.46 1.92 -10.51
CA VAL A 172 15.23 2.90 -11.31
C VAL A 172 15.60 2.30 -12.66
N ARG A 173 16.15 1.08 -12.69
CA ARG A 173 16.51 0.38 -13.93
C ARG A 173 15.31 0.26 -14.89
N GLN A 174 14.14 -0.10 -14.37
CA GLN A 174 12.91 -0.19 -15.17
C GLN A 174 12.51 1.19 -15.71
N ILE A 175 12.51 2.25 -14.89
CA ILE A 175 12.19 3.63 -15.29
C ILE A 175 13.13 4.11 -16.41
N GLU A 176 14.43 3.89 -16.27
CA GLU A 176 15.43 4.27 -17.29
C GLU A 176 15.24 3.45 -18.59
N SER A 177 14.82 2.20 -18.49
CA SER A 177 14.50 1.36 -19.65
C SER A 177 13.23 1.85 -20.36
N PHE A 178 12.16 2.10 -19.62
CA PHE A 178 10.88 2.60 -20.16
C PHE A 178 11.04 3.99 -20.79
N GLY A 179 11.89 4.85 -20.20
CA GLY A 179 12.18 6.18 -20.70
C GLY A 179 12.82 6.23 -22.10
N LYS A 180 13.33 5.10 -22.59
CA LYS A 180 13.87 4.99 -23.98
C LYS A 180 12.75 4.92 -25.04
N SER A 181 11.50 4.71 -24.60
CA SER A 181 10.31 4.62 -25.45
C SER A 181 9.42 5.84 -25.23
N LYS A 182 8.61 6.19 -26.23
CA LYS A 182 7.55 7.21 -26.12
C LYS A 182 6.25 6.67 -25.49
N LYS A 183 6.21 5.39 -25.11
CA LYS A 183 5.03 4.77 -24.51
C LYS A 183 4.93 5.15 -23.03
N PRO A 184 3.74 5.39 -22.49
CA PRO A 184 3.56 5.51 -21.07
C PRO A 184 3.87 4.17 -20.38
N PHE A 185 4.17 4.21 -19.08
CA PHE A 185 4.41 2.99 -18.31
C PHE A 185 3.59 2.92 -17.03
N PHE A 186 3.35 1.70 -16.59
CA PHE A 186 2.84 1.35 -15.28
C PHE A 186 3.92 0.61 -14.51
N GLN A 187 4.23 1.07 -13.31
CA GLN A 187 5.17 0.39 -12.43
C GLN A 187 4.53 0.14 -11.06
N TYR A 188 4.59 -1.12 -10.61
CA TYR A 188 4.19 -1.51 -9.27
C TYR A 188 5.43 -1.77 -8.41
N VAL A 189 5.69 -0.88 -7.47
CA VAL A 189 6.81 -0.94 -6.52
C VAL A 189 6.27 -1.45 -5.19
N ALA A 190 6.49 -2.71 -4.90
CA ALA A 190 5.92 -3.42 -3.76
C ALA A 190 7.01 -3.73 -2.72
N PHE A 191 7.32 -2.77 -1.86
CA PHE A 191 8.29 -2.99 -0.79
C PHE A 191 7.83 -4.08 0.18
N THR A 192 8.78 -4.86 0.68
CA THR A 192 8.57 -5.79 1.81
C THR A 192 8.79 -5.09 3.15
N ALA A 193 9.49 -3.95 3.16
CA ALA A 193 9.67 -3.11 4.34
C ALA A 193 8.32 -2.48 4.76
N ALA A 194 7.99 -2.46 6.06
CA ALA A 194 8.79 -2.92 7.20
C ALA A 194 8.29 -4.25 7.81
N HIS A 195 7.85 -5.19 6.96
CA HIS A 195 7.41 -6.52 7.41
C HIS A 195 8.57 -7.30 8.06
N TRP A 196 8.25 -8.14 9.06
CA TRP A 196 9.26 -9.04 9.62
C TRP A 196 9.86 -9.99 8.54
N PRO A 197 11.11 -10.49 8.74
CA PRO A 197 11.99 -10.32 9.88
C PRO A 197 12.56 -8.91 9.99
N MET A 198 12.77 -8.45 11.24
CA MET A 198 13.38 -7.15 11.52
C MET A 198 14.86 -7.17 11.12
N HIS A 199 15.15 -6.66 9.94
CA HIS A 199 16.48 -6.63 9.32
C HIS A 199 16.81 -5.25 8.80
N ALA A 200 17.95 -4.69 9.21
CA ALA A 200 18.49 -3.45 8.64
C ALA A 200 20.02 -3.40 8.82
N PRO A 201 20.73 -2.60 8.00
CA PRO A 201 22.15 -2.33 8.20
C PRO A 201 22.42 -1.68 9.56
N GLU A 202 23.45 -2.17 10.25
CA GLU A 202 23.78 -1.75 11.62
C GLU A 202 23.91 -0.24 11.76
N ARG A 203 24.59 0.41 10.80
CA ARG A 203 24.74 1.88 10.81
C ARG A 203 23.39 2.61 10.86
N SER A 204 22.41 2.11 10.11
CA SER A 204 21.06 2.69 10.06
C SER A 204 20.27 2.43 11.35
N ILE A 205 20.47 1.25 11.99
CA ILE A 205 19.87 0.94 13.28
C ILE A 205 20.37 1.92 14.34
N GLN A 206 21.68 2.14 14.41
CA GLN A 206 22.30 3.03 15.40
C GLN A 206 21.81 4.47 15.32
N LYS A 207 21.43 4.95 14.14
CA LYS A 207 20.81 6.26 13.92
C LYS A 207 19.55 6.47 14.80
N TYR A 208 18.76 5.42 14.99
CA TYR A 208 17.46 5.50 15.63
C TYR A 208 17.42 5.04 17.10
N MET A 209 18.50 4.43 17.62
CA MET A 209 18.50 3.84 18.98
C MET A 209 18.03 4.79 20.07
N LYS A 210 18.57 6.01 20.12
CA LYS A 210 18.24 7.00 21.17
C LYS A 210 16.80 7.51 21.10
N MET A 211 16.19 7.48 19.91
CA MET A 211 14.87 8.02 19.67
C MET A 211 13.76 7.27 20.42
N TYR A 212 14.00 5.99 20.74
CA TYR A 212 13.00 5.10 21.35
C TYR A 212 13.22 4.78 22.82
N GLU A 213 14.18 5.45 23.49
CA GLU A 213 14.47 5.24 24.91
C GLU A 213 13.28 5.56 25.83
N GLY A 214 12.39 6.49 25.40
CA GLY A 214 11.18 6.85 26.12
C GLY A 214 10.01 5.88 25.99
N GLY A 215 10.15 4.83 25.16
CA GLY A 215 9.15 3.79 24.98
C GLY A 215 7.95 4.16 24.11
N TRP A 216 7.04 3.19 23.98
CA TRP A 216 5.89 3.29 23.07
C TRP A 216 4.79 4.24 23.53
N GLU A 217 4.55 4.43 24.85
CA GLU A 217 3.57 5.41 25.33
C GLU A 217 4.01 6.83 25.01
N LYS A 218 5.28 7.15 25.27
CA LYS A 218 5.82 8.46 24.93
C LYS A 218 5.77 8.69 23.42
N LEU A 219 6.22 7.72 22.64
CA LEU A 219 6.17 7.80 21.17
C LEU A 219 4.75 8.03 20.66
N ARG A 220 3.76 7.29 21.19
CA ARG A 220 2.35 7.43 20.83
C ARG A 220 1.82 8.83 21.12
N ASN A 221 2.13 9.38 22.27
CA ASN A 221 1.73 10.72 22.65
C ASN A 221 2.43 11.79 21.79
N ASP A 222 3.73 11.68 21.57
CA ASP A 222 4.50 12.62 20.77
C ASP A 222 3.97 12.67 19.32
N ARG A 223 3.72 11.53 18.70
CA ARG A 223 3.11 11.42 17.37
C ARG A 223 1.72 12.06 17.31
N TYR A 224 0.88 11.78 18.31
CA TYR A 224 -0.46 12.36 18.38
C TYR A 224 -0.43 13.88 18.46
N GLN A 225 0.39 14.44 19.34
CA GLN A 225 0.54 15.90 19.48
C GLN A 225 1.10 16.53 18.19
N LYS A 226 2.08 15.87 17.55
CA LYS A 226 2.65 16.34 16.29
C LYS A 226 1.62 16.32 15.15
N MET A 227 0.78 15.29 15.06
CA MET A 227 -0.31 15.23 14.07
C MET A 227 -1.30 16.39 14.23
N ILE A 228 -1.66 16.77 15.47
CA ILE A 228 -2.52 17.91 15.76
C ILE A 228 -1.83 19.20 15.33
N GLN A 229 -0.58 19.42 15.74
CA GLN A 229 0.20 20.62 15.41
C GLN A 229 0.38 20.80 13.89
N MET A 230 0.52 19.71 13.15
CA MET A 230 0.63 19.71 11.68
C MET A 230 -0.72 19.84 10.99
N GLY A 231 -1.84 19.84 11.70
CA GLY A 231 -3.19 19.85 11.12
C GLY A 231 -3.54 18.59 10.33
N VAL A 232 -2.86 17.47 10.58
CA VAL A 232 -3.17 16.18 9.98
C VAL A 232 -4.47 15.62 10.55
N ILE A 233 -4.71 15.83 11.83
CA ILE A 233 -5.91 15.42 12.56
C ILE A 233 -6.50 16.57 13.38
N ASP A 234 -7.82 16.50 13.60
CA ASP A 234 -8.56 17.33 14.54
C ASP A 234 -8.81 16.51 15.80
N GLU A 235 -8.28 16.96 16.95
CA GLU A 235 -8.37 16.24 18.23
C GLU A 235 -9.81 15.86 18.61
N LYS A 236 -10.80 16.71 18.30
CA LYS A 236 -12.21 16.45 18.62
C LYS A 236 -12.79 15.29 17.82
N LYS A 237 -12.33 15.12 16.57
CA LYS A 237 -12.77 14.03 15.68
C LYS A 237 -11.92 12.77 15.82
N TRP A 238 -10.68 12.93 16.30
CA TRP A 238 -9.69 11.88 16.43
C TRP A 238 -9.19 11.77 17.87
N PRO A 239 -10.06 11.54 18.87
CA PRO A 239 -9.60 11.40 20.25
C PRO A 239 -8.59 10.25 20.34
N LEU A 240 -7.53 10.43 21.11
CA LEU A 240 -6.56 9.36 21.35
C LEU A 240 -7.21 8.26 22.20
N PRO A 241 -7.39 7.03 21.69
CA PRO A 241 -7.96 5.94 22.46
C PRO A 241 -7.08 5.60 23.67
N GLU A 242 -7.66 5.00 24.68
CA GLU A 242 -6.88 4.34 25.71
C GLU A 242 -5.98 3.24 25.11
N ARG A 243 -4.90 2.94 25.80
CA ARG A 243 -4.02 1.84 25.46
C ARG A 243 -4.81 0.51 25.46
N GLU A 244 -4.64 -0.31 24.45
CA GLU A 244 -5.25 -1.64 24.41
C GLU A 244 -4.75 -2.49 25.59
N SER A 245 -5.61 -3.26 26.23
CA SER A 245 -5.34 -3.97 27.48
C SER A 245 -4.18 -4.98 27.42
N TRP A 246 -3.84 -5.45 26.22
CA TRP A 246 -2.70 -6.35 25.99
C TRP A 246 -1.38 -5.62 25.68
N VAL A 247 -1.37 -4.30 25.55
CA VAL A 247 -0.15 -3.51 25.42
C VAL A 247 0.44 -3.30 26.81
N ASN A 248 1.65 -3.79 27.01
CA ASN A 248 2.32 -3.71 28.30
C ASN A 248 2.71 -2.25 28.64
N ASP A 249 2.87 -1.99 29.93
CA ASP A 249 3.37 -0.73 30.42
C ASP A 249 4.90 -0.66 30.20
N TRP A 250 5.36 0.44 29.57
CA TRP A 250 6.78 0.65 29.31
C TRP A 250 7.60 0.69 30.60
N GLU A 251 7.06 1.31 31.66
CA GLU A 251 7.82 1.46 32.91
C GLU A 251 8.15 0.13 33.59
N THR A 252 7.28 -0.86 33.41
CA THR A 252 7.40 -2.16 34.08
C THR A 252 7.90 -3.29 33.15
N ILE A 253 8.03 -3.05 31.84
CA ILE A 253 8.43 -4.07 30.89
C ILE A 253 9.91 -4.43 31.01
N ASP A 254 10.21 -5.70 30.87
CA ASP A 254 11.58 -6.22 30.81
C ASP A 254 12.25 -6.03 29.44
N HIS A 255 13.57 -6.14 29.42
CA HIS A 255 14.38 -6.14 28.20
C HIS A 255 14.24 -4.89 27.34
N LYS A 256 14.09 -3.70 27.94
CA LYS A 256 13.96 -2.41 27.25
C LYS A 256 15.02 -2.19 26.16
N PRO A 257 16.33 -2.44 26.36
CA PRO A 257 17.33 -2.25 25.31
C PRO A 257 17.05 -3.08 24.04
N TRP A 258 16.59 -4.31 24.19
CA TRP A 258 16.22 -5.19 23.09
C TRP A 258 14.98 -4.64 22.34
N ARG A 259 13.98 -4.16 23.07
CA ARG A 259 12.74 -3.60 22.50
C ARG A 259 13.01 -2.29 21.78
N ILE A 260 13.84 -1.40 22.34
CA ILE A 260 14.33 -0.18 21.69
C ILE A 260 14.99 -0.53 20.37
N ARG A 261 15.87 -1.52 20.38
CA ARG A 261 16.57 -1.95 19.19
C ARG A 261 15.61 -2.46 18.10
N ASN A 262 14.57 -3.21 18.45
CA ASN A 262 13.59 -3.68 17.49
C ASN A 262 12.86 -2.53 16.79
N GLN A 263 12.47 -1.50 17.52
CA GLN A 263 11.86 -0.31 16.93
C GLN A 263 12.88 0.48 16.09
N ALA A 264 14.13 0.55 16.53
CA ALA A 264 15.19 1.19 15.75
C ALA A 264 15.47 0.46 14.43
N ILE A 265 15.40 -0.88 14.41
CA ILE A 265 15.49 -1.66 13.17
C ILE A 265 14.32 -1.34 12.26
N TYR A 266 13.10 -1.31 12.80
CA TYR A 266 11.91 -0.94 12.05
C TYR A 266 12.04 0.44 11.39
N ALA A 267 12.47 1.44 12.16
CA ALA A 267 12.69 2.79 11.65
C ALA A 267 13.76 2.82 10.55
N ALA A 268 14.84 2.06 10.71
CA ALA A 268 15.87 1.94 9.69
C ALA A 268 15.35 1.28 8.40
N MET A 269 14.46 0.29 8.50
CA MET A 269 13.81 -0.32 7.32
C MET A 269 12.96 0.69 6.55
N VAL A 270 12.22 1.54 7.28
CA VAL A 270 11.39 2.62 6.69
C VAL A 270 12.27 3.70 6.06
N ASP A 271 13.36 4.10 6.70
CA ASP A 271 14.33 5.06 6.16
C ASP A 271 14.94 4.57 4.83
N HIS A 272 15.40 3.31 4.76
CA HIS A 272 15.89 2.73 3.51
C HIS A 272 14.83 2.69 2.41
N MET A 273 13.58 2.42 2.76
CA MET A 273 12.47 2.47 1.81
C MET A 273 12.25 3.90 1.28
N ASP A 274 12.30 4.91 2.13
CA ASP A 274 12.18 6.32 1.70
C ASP A 274 13.35 6.75 0.81
N GLN A 275 14.58 6.32 1.11
CA GLN A 275 15.73 6.57 0.24
C GLN A 275 15.55 5.93 -1.14
N ALA A 276 15.00 4.71 -1.21
CA ALA A 276 14.67 4.06 -2.47
C ALA A 276 13.60 4.85 -3.26
N VAL A 277 12.60 5.42 -2.59
CA VAL A 277 11.62 6.34 -3.22
C VAL A 277 12.32 7.59 -3.77
N GLY A 278 13.28 8.15 -3.04
CA GLY A 278 14.11 9.26 -3.49
C GLY A 278 14.87 8.97 -4.79
N ASN A 279 15.42 7.77 -4.90
CA ASN A 279 16.10 7.31 -6.12
C ASN A 279 15.13 7.18 -7.31
N ILE A 280 13.92 6.67 -7.08
CA ILE A 280 12.83 6.60 -8.09
C ILE A 280 12.48 7.99 -8.59
N VAL A 281 12.24 8.95 -7.69
CA VAL A 281 11.93 10.35 -8.04
C VAL A 281 13.06 10.99 -8.84
N THR A 282 14.31 10.71 -8.45
CA THR A 282 15.51 11.21 -9.15
C THR A 282 15.60 10.65 -10.57
N ALA A 283 15.34 9.35 -10.75
CA ALA A 283 15.32 8.72 -12.07
C ALA A 283 14.23 9.30 -12.98
N LEU A 284 13.02 9.53 -12.45
CA LEU A 284 11.94 10.19 -13.18
C LEU A 284 12.29 11.61 -13.63
N LYS A 285 12.98 12.38 -12.77
CA LYS A 285 13.47 13.72 -13.12
C LYS A 285 14.54 13.67 -14.19
N LYS A 286 15.50 12.77 -14.06
CA LYS A 286 16.59 12.55 -15.03
C LYS A 286 16.09 12.14 -16.41
N THR A 287 15.01 11.36 -16.47
CA THR A 287 14.39 10.89 -17.71
C THR A 287 13.27 11.80 -18.21
N ASN A 288 13.08 12.99 -17.62
CA ASN A 288 12.02 13.98 -17.95
C ASN A 288 10.59 13.44 -17.86
N GLN A 289 10.35 12.41 -17.04
CA GLN A 289 9.03 11.77 -16.88
C GLN A 289 8.27 12.22 -15.63
N PHE A 290 8.95 12.86 -14.67
CA PHE A 290 8.41 13.20 -13.35
C PHE A 290 7.10 14.01 -13.41
N LYS A 291 7.03 15.03 -14.27
CA LYS A 291 5.88 15.92 -14.35
C LYS A 291 4.61 15.21 -14.82
N ASN A 292 4.76 14.22 -15.73
CA ASN A 292 3.65 13.44 -16.27
C ASN A 292 3.58 12.03 -15.69
N THR A 293 3.94 11.88 -14.41
CA THR A 293 3.82 10.62 -13.66
C THR A 293 2.92 10.84 -12.46
N LEU A 294 1.83 10.06 -12.36
CA LEU A 294 1.08 9.89 -11.14
C LEU A 294 1.83 8.90 -10.24
N ILE A 295 2.29 9.36 -9.09
CA ILE A 295 2.86 8.54 -8.03
C ILE A 295 1.82 8.41 -6.93
N VAL A 296 1.44 7.16 -6.61
CA VAL A 296 0.51 6.80 -5.54
C VAL A 296 1.26 5.99 -4.50
N TYR A 297 1.21 6.41 -3.24
CA TYR A 297 1.81 5.70 -2.11
C TYR A 297 0.75 5.37 -1.07
N PHE A 298 0.75 4.15 -0.53
CA PHE A 298 -0.05 3.71 0.61
C PHE A 298 0.48 2.39 1.22
N HIS A 299 -0.08 1.97 2.37
CA HIS A 299 0.28 0.72 3.04
C HIS A 299 -0.74 -0.38 2.74
N ASP A 300 -0.32 -1.65 2.72
CA ASP A 300 -1.21 -2.78 2.43
C ASP A 300 -2.07 -3.22 3.63
N ASN A 301 -1.68 -2.87 4.83
CA ASN A 301 -2.44 -2.97 6.07
C ASN A 301 -1.83 -2.05 7.14
N GLY A 302 -2.41 -1.99 8.32
CA GLY A 302 -1.80 -1.30 9.44
C GLY A 302 -0.61 -2.05 10.03
N ALA A 303 0.04 -1.46 11.04
CA ALA A 303 1.19 -2.02 11.75
C ALA A 303 0.98 -3.47 12.18
N CYS A 304 2.06 -4.23 12.22
CA CYS A 304 2.03 -5.66 12.49
C CYS A 304 2.20 -5.98 13.98
N PRO A 305 1.19 -6.56 14.66
CA PRO A 305 1.28 -6.93 16.06
C PRO A 305 1.89 -8.32 16.27
N GLU A 306 2.24 -9.03 15.20
CA GLU A 306 2.63 -10.44 15.24
C GLU A 306 3.90 -10.64 16.07
N HIS A 307 3.90 -11.68 16.92
CA HIS A 307 5.08 -12.19 17.58
C HIS A 307 5.53 -13.48 16.90
N LEU A 308 6.79 -13.57 16.52
CA LEU A 308 7.36 -14.78 15.97
C LEU A 308 7.75 -15.69 17.13
N SER A 309 6.98 -16.75 17.36
CA SER A 309 7.37 -17.80 18.29
C SER A 309 8.06 -18.94 17.53
N GLY A 310 9.11 -19.54 18.13
CA GLY A 310 9.93 -20.58 17.48
C GLY A 310 9.19 -21.84 16.99
N ASN A 311 7.91 -22.00 17.35
CA ASN A 311 7.12 -23.21 17.06
C ASN A 311 5.86 -22.98 16.21
N GLY A 312 5.54 -21.75 15.78
CA GLY A 312 4.18 -21.40 15.35
C GLY A 312 3.96 -21.08 13.87
N TRP A 313 4.97 -20.89 13.05
CA TRP A 313 4.76 -20.40 11.70
C TRP A 313 5.35 -21.33 10.63
N ASN A 314 4.47 -22.07 9.92
CA ASN A 314 4.86 -22.88 8.76
C ASN A 314 5.55 -22.05 7.66
N THR A 315 5.24 -20.76 7.55
CA THR A 315 5.90 -19.83 6.62
C THR A 315 7.34 -19.54 7.05
N ALA A 316 7.61 -19.40 8.36
CA ALA A 316 8.97 -19.29 8.87
C ALA A 316 9.81 -20.55 8.56
N ASN A 317 9.19 -21.73 8.53
CA ASN A 317 9.91 -22.97 8.19
C ASN A 317 10.49 -22.94 6.77
N ASN A 318 9.75 -22.46 5.76
CA ASN A 318 10.26 -22.40 4.38
C ASN A 318 11.41 -21.39 4.24
N ILE A 319 11.35 -20.28 4.98
CA ILE A 319 12.39 -19.25 4.99
C ILE A 319 13.62 -19.71 5.77
N LEU A 320 13.40 -20.41 6.89
CA LEU A 320 14.46 -21.05 7.68
C LEU A 320 15.12 -22.22 6.94
N GLU A 321 14.40 -22.88 6.02
CA GLU A 321 14.94 -23.98 5.21
C GLU A 321 16.16 -23.55 4.38
N LYS A 322 16.16 -22.35 3.79
CA LYS A 322 17.31 -21.84 3.05
C LYS A 322 18.53 -21.66 3.97
N ALA A 323 18.34 -21.07 5.15
CA ALA A 323 19.41 -20.91 6.13
C ALA A 323 19.91 -22.26 6.66
N LYS A 324 19.00 -23.20 6.93
CA LYS A 324 19.35 -24.57 7.38
C LYS A 324 20.13 -25.34 6.32
N LYS A 325 19.75 -25.26 5.04
CA LYS A 325 20.49 -25.88 3.92
C LYS A 325 21.92 -25.37 3.83
N ASN A 326 22.15 -24.10 4.22
CA ASN A 326 23.46 -23.48 4.26
C ASN A 326 24.18 -23.71 5.61
N GLY A 327 23.69 -24.62 6.47
CA GLY A 327 24.29 -24.92 7.77
C GLY A 327 24.24 -23.80 8.80
N LYS A 328 23.43 -22.75 8.57
CA LYS A 328 23.35 -21.58 9.43
C LYS A 328 22.25 -21.74 10.47
N LYS A 329 22.58 -21.46 11.75
CA LYS A 329 21.60 -21.41 12.84
C LYS A 329 20.98 -20.02 12.92
N VAL A 330 19.67 -19.92 12.78
CA VAL A 330 18.92 -18.67 12.88
C VAL A 330 18.23 -18.56 14.23
N ALA A 331 18.37 -17.43 14.90
CA ALA A 331 17.63 -17.09 16.12
C ALA A 331 16.22 -16.61 15.72
N VAL A 332 15.18 -17.32 16.19
CA VAL A 332 13.77 -17.03 15.86
C VAL A 332 13.02 -16.58 17.09
N GLY A 333 12.23 -15.51 16.93
CA GLY A 333 11.38 -14.94 17.97
C GLY A 333 12.11 -13.99 18.92
N ASP A 334 11.48 -13.72 20.05
CA ASP A 334 12.01 -12.84 21.07
C ASP A 334 13.17 -13.50 21.83
N LYS A 335 14.37 -13.33 21.29
CA LYS A 335 15.63 -13.79 21.85
C LYS A 335 16.37 -12.61 22.47
N PHE A 336 16.12 -12.36 23.75
CA PHE A 336 16.62 -11.18 24.45
C PHE A 336 18.14 -11.16 24.65
N ASP A 337 18.79 -12.28 24.47
CA ASP A 337 20.24 -12.50 24.51
C ASP A 337 20.91 -12.38 23.13
N VAL A 338 20.13 -12.13 22.07
CA VAL A 338 20.62 -12.02 20.69
C VAL A 338 20.53 -10.61 20.19
N LEU A 339 21.61 -10.14 19.55
CA LEU A 339 21.63 -8.85 18.86
C LEU A 339 20.81 -8.97 17.56
N MET A 340 19.60 -8.39 17.57
CA MET A 340 18.67 -8.40 16.46
C MET A 340 19.12 -7.47 15.31
N GLY A 341 18.62 -7.73 14.08
CA GLY A 341 18.78 -6.87 12.89
C GLY A 341 19.62 -7.49 11.79
N GLY A 342 20.43 -8.48 12.13
CA GLY A 342 21.32 -9.16 11.17
C GLY A 342 20.66 -10.36 10.45
N PRO A 343 21.33 -10.93 9.44
CA PRO A 343 20.77 -11.97 8.57
C PRO A 343 20.43 -13.30 9.27
N LEU A 344 20.96 -13.52 10.46
CA LEU A 344 20.72 -14.74 11.25
C LEU A 344 19.72 -14.53 12.40
N THR A 345 18.94 -13.45 12.35
CA THR A 345 17.91 -13.14 13.34
C THR A 345 16.54 -13.06 12.67
N TYR A 346 15.53 -13.60 13.31
CA TYR A 346 14.17 -13.67 12.77
C TYR A 346 13.20 -13.21 13.85
N GLY A 347 13.09 -11.90 14.03
CA GLY A 347 12.24 -11.26 15.03
C GLY A 347 11.17 -10.37 14.39
N SER A 348 10.24 -9.92 15.23
CA SER A 348 9.18 -8.97 14.87
C SER A 348 9.16 -7.82 15.87
N VAL A 349 8.52 -6.71 15.49
CA VAL A 349 8.40 -5.53 16.35
C VAL A 349 7.38 -5.73 17.48
N GLY A 350 6.34 -6.54 17.23
CA GLY A 350 5.32 -6.92 18.18
C GLY A 350 4.25 -5.87 18.46
N HIS A 351 3.21 -6.26 19.21
CA HIS A 351 2.00 -5.46 19.40
C HIS A 351 2.21 -4.15 20.17
N ASN A 352 3.20 -4.09 21.07
CA ASN A 352 3.46 -2.89 21.88
C ASN A 352 3.86 -1.70 20.99
N TRP A 353 4.87 -1.88 20.14
CA TRP A 353 5.28 -0.85 19.19
C TRP A 353 4.26 -0.63 18.09
N ALA A 354 3.58 -1.70 17.61
CA ALA A 354 2.52 -1.58 16.63
C ALA A 354 1.39 -0.65 17.08
N ASN A 355 1.09 -0.61 18.39
CA ASN A 355 0.13 0.35 18.94
C ASN A 355 0.58 1.81 18.77
N ALA A 356 1.87 2.10 19.00
CA ALA A 356 2.42 3.43 18.76
C ALA A 356 2.51 3.78 17.28
N GLN A 357 2.90 2.82 16.43
CA GLN A 357 2.99 2.99 14.98
C GLN A 357 1.64 3.33 14.35
N ASN A 358 0.54 2.76 14.87
CA ASN A 358 -0.82 3.02 14.37
C ASN A 358 -1.50 4.27 14.97
N THR A 359 -0.79 5.08 15.75
CA THR A 359 -1.38 6.29 16.33
C THR A 359 -2.15 7.12 15.30
N PRO A 360 -3.37 7.60 15.60
CA PRO A 360 -4.16 7.35 16.81
C PRO A 360 -5.15 6.19 16.70
N MET A 361 -5.05 5.37 15.67
CA MET A 361 -6.03 4.33 15.35
C MET A 361 -6.01 3.17 16.35
N ARG A 362 -7.16 2.50 16.47
CA ARG A 362 -7.30 1.25 17.24
C ARG A 362 -6.97 0.04 16.39
N ARG A 363 -6.49 -1.02 17.04
CA ARG A 363 -6.18 -2.31 16.41
C ARG A 363 -5.02 -2.21 15.42
N TYR A 364 -4.86 -3.27 14.63
CA TYR A 364 -3.67 -3.57 13.84
C TYR A 364 -4.02 -4.39 12.59
N LYS A 365 -3.03 -4.76 11.81
CA LYS A 365 -3.08 -5.76 10.76
C LYS A 365 -4.00 -6.93 11.11
N SER A 366 -4.73 -7.42 10.14
CA SER A 366 -5.73 -8.51 10.23
C SER A 366 -7.02 -8.15 10.97
N ASN A 367 -7.15 -6.95 11.52
CA ASN A 367 -8.38 -6.45 12.13
C ASN A 367 -8.96 -5.31 11.28
N VAL A 368 -10.28 -5.31 11.08
CA VAL A 368 -10.94 -4.33 10.19
C VAL A 368 -11.32 -3.01 10.85
N HIS A 369 -10.94 -2.78 12.12
CA HIS A 369 -10.92 -1.43 12.67
C HIS A 369 -9.92 -0.55 11.91
N ASN A 370 -10.00 0.75 12.07
CA ASN A 370 -9.20 1.68 11.29
C ASN A 370 -7.68 1.45 11.43
N GLY A 371 -7.17 0.99 12.57
CA GLY A 371 -5.75 0.67 12.71
C GLY A 371 -5.27 -0.51 11.85
N GLY A 372 -6.17 -1.37 11.39
CA GLY A 372 -5.80 -2.41 10.41
C GLY A 372 -6.16 -2.07 8.97
N ALA A 373 -7.28 -1.37 8.77
CA ALA A 373 -7.90 -1.18 7.46
C ALA A 373 -7.77 0.23 6.87
N CYS A 374 -7.36 1.23 7.66
CA CYS A 374 -7.15 2.60 7.18
C CYS A 374 -5.65 2.91 7.12
N THR A 375 -5.19 3.38 5.98
CA THR A 375 -3.79 3.70 5.69
C THR A 375 -3.64 5.18 5.34
N PRO A 376 -2.51 5.82 5.63
CA PRO A 376 -2.17 7.08 5.02
C PRO A 376 -1.96 6.87 3.52
N ALA A 377 -2.35 7.84 2.68
CA ALA A 377 -2.00 7.77 1.27
C ALA A 377 -1.53 9.12 0.75
N ILE A 378 -0.62 9.08 -0.23
CA ILE A 378 -0.07 10.25 -0.90
C ILE A 378 -0.28 10.05 -2.40
N MET A 379 -0.82 11.07 -3.08
CA MET A 379 -0.94 11.11 -4.53
C MET A 379 -0.25 12.35 -5.05
N HIS A 380 0.76 12.15 -5.89
CA HIS A 380 1.56 13.22 -6.45
C HIS A 380 1.54 13.14 -7.98
N TRP A 381 1.10 14.22 -8.64
CA TRP A 381 1.04 14.29 -10.11
C TRP A 381 1.10 15.75 -10.59
N PRO A 382 2.29 16.29 -10.83
CA PRO A 382 2.45 17.72 -11.15
C PRO A 382 1.61 18.22 -12.31
N ASN A 383 1.47 17.46 -13.40
CA ASN A 383 0.69 17.89 -14.56
C ASN A 383 -0.83 17.69 -14.40
N GLY A 384 -1.26 16.77 -13.53
CA GLY A 384 -2.66 16.38 -13.46
C GLY A 384 -3.39 16.77 -12.19
N LEU A 385 -2.66 16.96 -11.07
CA LEU A 385 -3.25 17.39 -9.81
C LEU A 385 -3.75 18.85 -9.90
N LYS A 386 -4.99 19.08 -9.51
CA LYS A 386 -5.62 20.41 -9.50
C LYS A 386 -6.01 20.88 -8.10
N THR A 387 -5.74 20.09 -7.08
CA THR A 387 -5.87 20.47 -5.67
C THR A 387 -4.69 21.33 -5.24
N ASN A 388 -4.83 22.05 -4.13
CA ASN A 388 -3.71 22.80 -3.55
C ASN A 388 -2.61 21.82 -3.12
N PRO A 389 -1.34 22.08 -3.47
CA PRO A 389 -0.22 21.25 -3.02
C PRO A 389 -0.20 21.11 -1.49
N GLY A 390 0.07 19.90 -1.00
CA GLY A 390 0.13 19.60 0.42
C GLY A 390 -1.21 19.53 1.14
N SER A 391 -2.33 19.70 0.44
CA SER A 391 -3.66 19.58 1.04
C SER A 391 -3.97 18.14 1.50
N ILE A 392 -4.94 18.04 2.40
CA ILE A 392 -5.50 16.75 2.87
C ILE A 392 -6.90 16.62 2.30
N SER A 393 -7.19 15.49 1.66
CA SER A 393 -8.52 15.19 1.17
C SER A 393 -9.47 14.88 2.33
N ASP A 394 -10.65 15.48 2.31
CA ASP A 394 -11.79 15.12 3.17
C ASP A 394 -12.65 13.99 2.55
N GLN A 395 -12.29 13.53 1.36
CA GLN A 395 -12.97 12.45 0.65
C GLN A 395 -12.23 11.13 0.84
N ARG A 396 -12.99 10.05 0.91
CA ARG A 396 -12.45 8.70 1.10
C ARG A 396 -11.93 8.10 -0.19
N GLY A 397 -10.92 7.25 -0.07
CA GLY A 397 -10.45 6.35 -1.12
C GLY A 397 -10.28 4.93 -0.59
N HIS A 398 -10.12 3.99 -1.50
CA HIS A 398 -9.84 2.59 -1.18
C HIS A 398 -8.85 2.02 -2.20
N VAL A 399 -8.03 1.07 -1.83
CA VAL A 399 -7.09 0.42 -2.77
C VAL A 399 -7.79 -0.19 -3.98
N ILE A 400 -9.07 -0.59 -3.84
CA ILE A 400 -9.90 -1.09 -4.94
C ILE A 400 -10.04 -0.07 -6.08
N ASP A 401 -10.00 1.22 -5.74
CA ASP A 401 -10.23 2.34 -6.67
C ASP A 401 -9.07 2.54 -7.67
N MET A 402 -7.95 1.88 -7.44
CA MET A 402 -6.81 1.93 -8.35
C MET A 402 -7.15 1.39 -9.74
N MET A 403 -8.01 0.37 -9.85
CA MET A 403 -8.44 -0.16 -11.16
C MET A 403 -9.17 0.90 -11.98
N ALA A 404 -10.23 1.50 -11.43
CA ALA A 404 -11.00 2.53 -12.15
C ALA A 404 -10.16 3.79 -12.43
N THR A 405 -9.25 4.15 -11.51
CA THR A 405 -8.31 5.26 -11.69
C THR A 405 -7.37 4.99 -12.87
N CYS A 406 -6.81 3.79 -12.98
CA CYS A 406 -5.95 3.40 -14.10
C CYS A 406 -6.73 3.36 -15.43
N ILE A 407 -7.97 2.85 -15.42
CA ILE A 407 -8.86 2.85 -16.61
C ILE A 407 -9.06 4.28 -17.12
N ASP A 408 -9.41 5.19 -16.23
CA ASP A 408 -9.71 6.58 -16.54
C ASP A 408 -8.47 7.31 -17.10
N LEU A 409 -7.31 7.16 -16.44
CA LEU A 409 -6.05 7.77 -16.87
C LEU A 409 -5.53 7.23 -18.21
N ALA A 410 -5.75 5.95 -18.48
CA ALA A 410 -5.29 5.32 -19.71
C ALA A 410 -6.28 5.50 -20.87
N GLY A 411 -7.51 5.95 -20.60
CA GLY A 411 -8.60 5.92 -21.58
C GLY A 411 -8.95 4.50 -22.02
N SER A 412 -8.82 3.54 -21.10
CA SER A 412 -9.05 2.12 -21.36
C SER A 412 -10.52 1.77 -21.25
N ILE A 413 -10.90 0.64 -21.86
CA ILE A 413 -12.23 0.04 -21.68
C ILE A 413 -12.07 -1.26 -20.89
N TYR A 414 -12.85 -1.42 -19.82
CA TYR A 414 -12.85 -2.66 -19.06
C TYR A 414 -13.52 -3.77 -19.86
N PRO A 415 -12.84 -4.89 -20.14
CA PRO A 415 -13.35 -5.90 -21.07
C PRO A 415 -14.45 -6.78 -20.43
N GLN A 416 -15.39 -7.26 -21.24
CA GLN A 416 -16.35 -8.28 -20.83
C GLN A 416 -15.79 -9.70 -20.97
N GLU A 417 -14.77 -9.86 -21.83
CA GLU A 417 -14.05 -11.11 -22.05
C GLU A 417 -12.54 -10.83 -22.18
N PHE A 418 -11.71 -11.68 -21.60
CA PHE A 418 -10.26 -11.59 -21.67
C PHE A 418 -9.64 -12.99 -21.71
N SER A 419 -8.78 -13.25 -22.69
CA SER A 419 -8.12 -14.55 -22.90
C SER A 419 -9.11 -15.74 -22.87
N GLY A 420 -10.27 -15.58 -23.52
CA GLY A 420 -11.31 -16.61 -23.64
C GLY A 420 -12.14 -16.82 -22.36
N ASN A 421 -11.98 -16.00 -21.32
CA ASN A 421 -12.77 -16.08 -20.11
C ASN A 421 -13.72 -14.89 -20.01
N LYS A 422 -14.97 -15.15 -19.58
CA LYS A 422 -15.92 -14.10 -19.22
C LYS A 422 -15.41 -13.36 -17.98
N ILE A 423 -15.32 -12.03 -18.07
CA ILE A 423 -14.81 -11.17 -17.00
C ILE A 423 -15.97 -10.60 -16.18
N VAL A 424 -15.83 -10.68 -14.86
CA VAL A 424 -16.77 -10.07 -13.92
C VAL A 424 -16.41 -8.59 -13.75
N ALA A 425 -17.39 -7.70 -13.78
CA ALA A 425 -17.20 -6.26 -13.65
C ALA A 425 -16.44 -5.89 -12.36
N HIS A 426 -15.58 -4.85 -12.44
CA HIS A 426 -14.93 -4.30 -11.27
C HIS A 426 -15.92 -3.56 -10.35
N GLU A 427 -15.51 -3.36 -9.08
CA GLU A 427 -16.32 -2.72 -8.04
C GLU A 427 -15.73 -1.36 -7.61
N SER A 428 -14.80 -0.83 -8.40
CA SER A 428 -14.00 0.36 -8.11
C SER A 428 -14.60 1.64 -8.67
N MET A 429 -14.25 2.78 -8.08
CA MET A 429 -14.56 4.14 -8.58
C MET A 429 -13.28 4.92 -8.80
N SER A 430 -13.22 5.71 -9.88
CA SER A 430 -12.03 6.51 -10.19
C SER A 430 -11.78 7.58 -9.13
N LEU A 431 -10.50 7.79 -8.78
CA LEU A 431 -10.01 8.88 -7.94
C LEU A 431 -9.63 10.12 -8.78
N VAL A 432 -9.63 10.03 -10.10
CA VAL A 432 -9.24 11.14 -10.99
C VAL A 432 -10.05 12.41 -10.74
N PRO A 433 -11.39 12.38 -10.54
CA PRO A 433 -12.15 13.59 -10.19
C PRO A 433 -11.65 14.24 -8.89
N ILE A 434 -11.33 13.45 -7.85
CA ILE A 434 -10.77 13.97 -6.59
C ILE A 434 -9.41 14.63 -6.85
N LEU A 435 -8.55 14.02 -7.66
CA LEU A 435 -7.25 14.61 -8.05
C LEU A 435 -7.41 15.91 -8.84
N ARG A 436 -8.51 16.08 -9.55
CA ARG A 436 -8.88 17.30 -10.25
C ARG A 436 -9.57 18.35 -9.37
N GLY A 437 -9.70 18.08 -8.05
CA GLY A 437 -10.33 18.99 -7.10
C GLY A 437 -11.85 18.94 -7.10
N GLU A 438 -12.45 17.94 -7.73
CA GLU A 438 -13.89 17.75 -7.77
C GLU A 438 -14.38 17.05 -6.50
N ARG A 439 -15.58 17.42 -6.04
CA ARG A 439 -16.25 16.67 -4.98
C ARG A 439 -17.10 15.57 -5.62
N VAL A 440 -16.84 14.35 -5.21
CA VAL A 440 -17.53 13.16 -5.74
C VAL A 440 -18.44 12.59 -4.66
N ASP A 441 -19.72 12.43 -4.98
CA ASP A 441 -20.61 11.65 -4.13
C ASP A 441 -20.28 10.15 -4.30
N ARG A 442 -19.69 9.57 -3.27
CA ARG A 442 -19.27 8.18 -3.22
C ARG A 442 -20.24 7.39 -2.34
N ASP A 443 -21.49 7.25 -2.79
CA ASP A 443 -22.53 6.51 -2.05
C ASP A 443 -22.33 4.98 -2.05
N HIS A 444 -21.21 4.45 -2.53
CA HIS A 444 -20.94 3.03 -2.39
C HIS A 444 -20.37 2.67 -1.01
N ALA A 445 -20.62 1.42 -0.59
CA ALA A 445 -20.08 0.93 0.66
C ALA A 445 -18.69 0.30 0.47
N TYR A 446 -17.75 0.60 1.36
CA TYR A 446 -16.51 -0.17 1.50
C TYR A 446 -16.75 -1.38 2.39
N LEU A 447 -16.30 -2.53 1.94
CA LEU A 447 -16.61 -3.82 2.53
C LEU A 447 -15.35 -4.54 3.01
N PHE A 448 -15.39 -5.10 4.20
CA PHE A 448 -14.25 -5.77 4.82
C PHE A 448 -14.65 -7.14 5.36
N ASN A 449 -13.83 -8.14 5.06
CA ASN A 449 -14.02 -9.51 5.54
C ASN A 449 -12.66 -10.21 5.63
N HIS A 450 -12.08 -10.27 6.82
CA HIS A 450 -10.80 -10.94 7.03
C HIS A 450 -10.70 -11.55 8.42
N SER A 451 -10.20 -12.80 8.51
CA SER A 451 -9.86 -13.49 9.76
C SER A 451 -10.93 -13.42 10.85
N GLY A 452 -12.21 -13.56 10.46
CA GLY A 452 -13.33 -13.47 11.39
C GLY A 452 -13.69 -12.06 11.83
N THR A 453 -13.07 -11.03 11.26
CA THR A 453 -13.45 -9.64 11.48
C THR A 453 -14.14 -9.09 10.22
N HIS A 454 -15.22 -8.34 10.42
CA HIS A 454 -16.10 -7.88 9.36
C HIS A 454 -16.43 -6.41 9.55
N ALA A 455 -16.50 -5.64 8.47
CA ALA A 455 -16.97 -4.26 8.54
C ALA A 455 -17.66 -3.80 7.25
N VAL A 456 -18.48 -2.76 7.40
CA VAL A 456 -19.01 -1.95 6.30
C VAL A 456 -18.80 -0.49 6.66
N VAL A 457 -18.26 0.28 5.73
CA VAL A 457 -18.22 1.75 5.81
C VAL A 457 -19.12 2.30 4.72
N LYS A 458 -20.12 3.08 5.11
CA LYS A 458 -20.99 3.81 4.18
C LYS A 458 -21.44 5.15 4.78
N GLY A 459 -21.32 6.21 4.00
CA GLY A 459 -21.56 7.56 4.54
C GLY A 459 -20.66 7.80 5.76
N ASP A 460 -21.22 8.39 6.80
CA ASP A 460 -20.49 8.68 8.04
C ASP A 460 -20.35 7.48 8.98
N TYR A 461 -20.95 6.35 8.65
CA TYR A 461 -21.04 5.24 9.57
C TYR A 461 -20.16 4.06 9.17
N LYS A 462 -19.68 3.37 10.20
CA LYS A 462 -18.97 2.10 10.09
C LYS A 462 -19.52 1.11 11.10
N ILE A 463 -19.93 -0.08 10.64
CA ILE A 463 -20.14 -1.22 11.53
C ILE A 463 -18.93 -2.13 11.53
N VAL A 464 -18.63 -2.70 12.70
CA VAL A 464 -17.55 -3.67 12.88
C VAL A 464 -18.04 -4.85 13.71
N ARG A 465 -17.67 -6.07 13.30
CA ARG A 465 -17.92 -7.30 14.07
C ARG A 465 -16.64 -8.12 14.20
N GLU A 466 -16.29 -8.48 15.41
CA GLU A 466 -15.17 -9.37 15.73
C GLU A 466 -15.69 -10.76 16.14
N GLY A 467 -15.41 -11.76 15.33
CA GLY A 467 -15.86 -13.14 15.57
C GLY A 467 -17.39 -13.25 15.57
N LYS A 468 -17.93 -13.79 16.65
CA LYS A 468 -19.38 -13.98 16.88
C LYS A 468 -20.02 -12.86 17.72
N ARG A 469 -19.30 -11.80 18.06
CA ARG A 469 -19.82 -10.68 18.85
C ARG A 469 -20.89 -9.92 18.05
N PRO A 470 -21.81 -9.20 18.71
CA PRO A 470 -22.70 -8.25 18.04
C PRO A 470 -21.93 -7.21 17.24
N TRP A 471 -22.58 -6.60 16.25
CA TRP A 471 -22.04 -5.45 15.54
C TRP A 471 -21.87 -4.26 16.48
N SER A 472 -20.73 -3.59 16.38
CA SER A 472 -20.49 -2.25 16.90
C SER A 472 -20.76 -1.24 15.80
N LEU A 473 -21.24 -0.04 16.13
CA LEU A 473 -21.49 1.06 15.20
C LEU A 473 -20.68 2.28 15.61
N TYR A 474 -19.98 2.88 14.66
CA TYR A 474 -19.19 4.09 14.85
C TYR A 474 -19.59 5.17 13.85
N ASN A 475 -19.68 6.44 14.31
CA ASN A 475 -19.81 7.59 13.43
C ASN A 475 -18.43 8.16 13.15
N LEU A 476 -17.87 7.90 11.97
CA LEU A 476 -16.50 8.27 11.61
C LEU A 476 -16.31 9.76 11.37
N ALA A 477 -17.38 10.52 11.09
CA ALA A 477 -17.30 11.97 10.97
C ALA A 477 -17.11 12.67 12.33
N LYS A 478 -17.53 12.02 13.44
CA LYS A 478 -17.45 12.54 14.80
C LYS A 478 -16.40 11.83 15.66
N ASN A 479 -16.13 10.56 15.39
CA ASN A 479 -15.23 9.71 16.19
C ASN A 479 -14.45 8.76 15.28
N ARG A 480 -13.38 9.28 14.70
CA ARG A 480 -12.55 8.61 13.71
C ARG A 480 -11.77 7.42 14.25
N THR A 481 -11.51 7.42 15.54
CA THR A 481 -10.74 6.40 16.25
C THR A 481 -11.61 5.28 16.85
N GLU A 482 -12.92 5.25 16.54
CA GLU A 482 -13.82 4.15 16.87
C GLU A 482 -13.92 3.85 18.37
N THR A 483 -13.98 4.92 19.21
CA THR A 483 -14.03 4.78 20.68
C THR A 483 -15.44 4.80 21.25
N ILE A 484 -16.44 5.31 20.50
CA ILE A 484 -17.82 5.45 20.94
C ILE A 484 -18.70 4.53 20.09
N ASN A 485 -19.20 3.46 20.72
CA ASN A 485 -20.09 2.50 20.07
C ASN A 485 -21.55 2.95 20.19
N LEU A 486 -22.18 3.22 19.06
CA LEU A 486 -23.56 3.71 18.94
C LEU A 486 -24.58 2.61 18.62
N ALA A 487 -24.19 1.33 18.63
CA ALA A 487 -25.03 0.24 18.14
C ALA A 487 -26.38 0.10 18.89
N ALA A 488 -26.38 0.33 20.21
CA ALA A 488 -27.60 0.27 21.01
C ALA A 488 -28.55 1.47 20.81
N GLU A 489 -27.99 2.61 20.34
CA GLU A 489 -28.74 3.86 20.15
C GLU A 489 -29.29 3.97 18.71
N GLN A 490 -28.70 3.26 17.75
CA GLN A 490 -29.00 3.38 16.32
C GLN A 490 -29.09 1.99 15.63
N GLU A 491 -29.97 1.13 16.15
CA GLU A 491 -30.17 -0.25 15.67
C GLU A 491 -30.59 -0.31 14.19
N ASP A 492 -31.36 0.67 13.72
CA ASP A 492 -31.78 0.77 12.31
C ASP A 492 -30.56 0.95 11.37
N VAL A 493 -29.58 1.78 11.75
CA VAL A 493 -28.36 1.99 10.97
C VAL A 493 -27.53 0.71 10.96
N VAL A 494 -27.41 0.03 12.10
CA VAL A 494 -26.73 -1.28 12.17
C VAL A 494 -27.38 -2.27 11.21
N SER A 495 -28.71 -2.40 11.26
CA SER A 495 -29.47 -3.33 10.42
C SER A 495 -29.30 -3.03 8.92
N GLN A 496 -29.32 -1.76 8.51
CA GLN A 496 -29.11 -1.35 7.13
C GLN A 496 -27.70 -1.74 6.63
N LEU A 497 -26.66 -1.48 7.42
CA LEU A 497 -25.28 -1.78 7.04
C LEU A 497 -25.00 -3.28 7.09
N GLU A 498 -25.52 -4.00 8.07
CA GLU A 498 -25.42 -5.45 8.14
C GLU A 498 -26.07 -6.12 6.91
N LYS A 499 -27.21 -5.62 6.43
CA LYS A 499 -27.85 -6.10 5.20
C LYS A 499 -26.93 -5.96 3.99
N ILE A 500 -26.15 -4.85 3.88
CA ILE A 500 -25.17 -4.67 2.82
C ILE A 500 -24.09 -5.77 2.90
N TRP A 501 -23.57 -6.04 4.10
CA TRP A 501 -22.56 -7.08 4.30
C TRP A 501 -23.10 -8.48 3.97
N ASN A 502 -24.32 -8.79 4.44
CA ASN A 502 -24.99 -10.07 4.20
C ASN A 502 -25.27 -10.30 2.71
N ASN A 503 -25.67 -9.28 1.94
CA ASN A 503 -25.86 -9.38 0.50
C ASN A 503 -24.57 -9.79 -0.25
N ARG A 504 -23.40 -9.46 0.29
CA ARG A 504 -22.10 -9.81 -0.32
C ARG A 504 -21.59 -11.19 0.12
N TRP A 505 -21.76 -11.55 1.39
CA TRP A 505 -21.16 -12.75 1.97
C TRP A 505 -22.11 -13.66 2.75
N GLY A 506 -23.36 -13.23 3.01
CA GLY A 506 -24.31 -13.96 3.87
C GLY A 506 -24.70 -15.35 3.36
N ASP A 507 -24.77 -15.53 2.04
CA ASP A 507 -25.17 -16.80 1.40
C ASP A 507 -23.99 -17.77 1.17
N ARG A 508 -22.78 -17.38 1.47
CA ARG A 508 -21.66 -18.32 1.45
C ARG A 508 -21.77 -19.23 2.66
N LYS A 509 -22.44 -20.38 2.48
CA LYS A 509 -22.46 -21.45 3.48
C LYS A 509 -21.04 -21.66 4.03
N ARG A 510 -20.96 -21.58 5.36
CA ARG A 510 -19.78 -21.75 6.18
C ARG A 510 -19.08 -23.07 5.93
#